data_edd8ea16ba316862a9a2ecb62ccc40c3
#
_entry.id   edd8ea16ba316862a9a2ecb62ccc40c3
#
_cell.length_a   1.000
_cell.length_b   1.000
_cell.length_c   1.000
_cell.angle_alpha   90.00
_cell.angle_beta   90.00
_cell.angle_gamma   90.00
#
_symmetry.space_group_name_H-M   'P 1'
#
loop_
_entity.id
_entity.type
_entity.pdbx_description
1 polymer ?
#
loop_
_entity_poly.entity_id
_entity_poly.type
_entity_poly.pdbx_seq_one_letter_code
_entity_poly.pdbx_strand_id
1 'polypeptide(L)'
;MSAESFRPRVGGSAAALAQAYASLGGKSSLLGQLGEDAFGHRVADALAGAGVDVSRLCFTSRAPTPLLFRGGGGTLACRARSAELLYSPEQLGTDWAADAGTLAFSSACLVDSPCRYAHLAALDTARDSGVPVCFVPSLRPALWPGEKTLRETVLQFLPFADVLVLTEDEMELLLDTRAYQVGLFSLLRGHVHLAALETAEGVYAFTRASHAFWPGLSAPPEELAARLLFRLDAQDIPLKKLMKCSSAALQTLL
;
A
#
# COMPACT_ATOMS: atom_id res chain seq x y z
N MET A 1 -7.25 28.70 -4.45
CA MET A 1 -8.18 28.04 -3.51
C MET A 1 -8.65 29.11 -2.53
N SER A 2 -9.91 29.45 -2.55
CA SER A 2 -10.54 30.29 -1.53
C SER A 2 -11.44 29.38 -0.67
N ALA A 3 -10.87 28.66 0.27
CA ALA A 3 -11.62 27.87 1.24
C ALA A 3 -11.49 28.53 2.60
N GLU A 4 -12.62 28.79 3.27
CA GLU A 4 -12.65 29.37 4.61
C GLU A 4 -12.40 28.34 5.71
N SER A 5 -12.52 27.04 5.40
CA SER A 5 -12.31 25.95 6.37
C SER A 5 -11.86 24.66 5.69
N PHE A 6 -11.13 23.82 6.44
CA PHE A 6 -10.71 22.48 6.04
C PHE A 6 -11.16 21.45 7.09
N ARG A 7 -11.62 20.29 6.63
CA ARG A 7 -11.88 19.13 7.49
C ARG A 7 -10.65 18.23 7.52
N PRO A 8 -10.00 18.09 8.68
CA PRO A 8 -8.84 17.22 8.79
C PRO A 8 -9.27 15.74 8.73
N ARG A 9 -8.50 14.95 7.96
CA ARG A 9 -8.63 13.48 7.89
C ARG A 9 -7.24 12.88 7.91
N VAL A 10 -7.09 11.70 8.51
CA VAL A 10 -5.87 10.90 8.34
C VAL A 10 -5.80 10.48 6.87
N GLY A 11 -4.63 10.68 6.26
CA GLY A 11 -4.35 10.34 4.87
C GLY A 11 -3.16 9.41 4.76
N GLY A 12 -2.86 9.00 3.52
CA GLY A 12 -1.78 8.08 3.21
C GLY A 12 -2.28 6.65 3.00
N SER A 13 -1.78 6.02 1.93
CA SER A 13 -2.24 4.69 1.51
C SER A 13 -1.92 3.61 2.55
N ALA A 14 -0.73 3.64 3.16
CA ALA A 14 -0.37 2.71 4.22
C ALA A 14 -1.32 2.83 5.43
N ALA A 15 -1.64 4.07 5.86
CA ALA A 15 -2.59 4.31 6.94
C ALA A 15 -4.01 3.84 6.58
N ALA A 16 -4.46 4.09 5.34
CA ALA A 16 -5.78 3.65 4.86
C ALA A 16 -5.88 2.12 4.86
N LEU A 17 -4.86 1.42 4.37
CA LEU A 17 -4.81 -0.04 4.36
C LEU A 17 -4.82 -0.59 5.80
N ALA A 18 -3.98 -0.05 6.69
CA ALA A 18 -3.92 -0.49 8.09
C ALA A 18 -5.26 -0.32 8.81
N GLN A 19 -5.93 0.84 8.62
CA GLN A 19 -7.26 1.08 9.18
C GLN A 19 -8.32 0.15 8.59
N ALA A 20 -8.31 -0.08 7.28
CA ALA A 20 -9.24 -0.99 6.62
C ALA A 20 -9.08 -2.42 7.15
N TYR A 21 -7.84 -2.89 7.31
CA TYR A 21 -7.54 -4.23 7.85
C TYR A 21 -7.98 -4.36 9.32
N ALA A 22 -7.69 -3.35 10.16
CA ALA A 22 -8.15 -3.30 11.55
C ALA A 22 -9.69 -3.31 11.66
N SER A 23 -10.39 -2.60 10.77
CA SER A 23 -11.86 -2.55 10.76
C SER A 23 -12.52 -3.91 10.47
N LEU A 24 -11.81 -4.83 9.82
CA LEU A 24 -12.22 -6.20 9.57
C LEU A 24 -11.94 -7.14 10.76
N GLY A 25 -11.30 -6.63 11.83
CA GLY A 25 -10.89 -7.39 13.00
C GLY A 25 -9.46 -7.94 12.94
N GLY A 26 -8.69 -7.59 11.91
CA GLY A 26 -7.29 -7.95 11.78
C GLY A 26 -6.37 -7.11 12.68
N LYS A 27 -5.21 -7.68 13.05
CA LYS A 27 -4.17 -6.94 13.76
C LYS A 27 -3.26 -6.25 12.77
N SER A 28 -3.23 -4.93 12.78
CA SER A 28 -2.35 -4.13 11.92
C SER A 28 -1.45 -3.21 12.74
N SER A 29 -0.23 -3.03 12.28
CA SER A 29 0.73 -2.09 12.83
C SER A 29 1.25 -1.17 11.74
N LEU A 30 1.58 0.08 12.05
CA LEU A 30 2.13 1.03 11.08
C LEU A 30 3.60 1.34 11.41
N LEU A 31 4.47 1.06 10.44
CA LEU A 31 5.88 1.45 10.46
C LEU A 31 6.04 2.80 9.77
N GLY A 32 6.69 3.76 10.42
CA GLY A 32 6.92 5.07 9.81
C GLY A 32 7.27 6.16 10.80
N GLN A 33 7.31 7.40 10.31
CA GLN A 33 7.69 8.55 11.12
C GLN A 33 6.75 9.73 10.90
N LEU A 34 6.40 10.39 11.99
CA LEU A 34 5.57 11.59 12.05
C LEU A 34 6.39 12.76 12.63
N GLY A 35 5.95 13.97 12.38
CA GLY A 35 6.48 15.14 13.06
C GLY A 35 6.06 15.16 14.55
N GLU A 36 6.95 15.67 15.40
CA GLU A 36 6.65 16.00 16.80
C GLU A 36 5.81 17.30 16.84
N ASP A 37 4.63 17.23 16.23
CA ASP A 37 3.70 18.35 16.09
C ASP A 37 2.25 17.90 16.31
N ALA A 38 1.35 18.87 16.42
CA ALA A 38 -0.07 18.59 16.68
C ALA A 38 -0.74 17.73 15.60
N PHE A 39 -0.25 17.76 14.35
CA PHE A 39 -0.76 16.93 13.27
C PHE A 39 -0.27 15.49 13.41
N GLY A 40 1.01 15.29 13.79
CA GLY A 40 1.58 13.96 14.02
C GLY A 40 0.87 13.23 15.14
N HIS A 41 0.69 13.88 16.28
CA HIS A 41 -0.06 13.32 17.41
C HIS A 41 -1.50 13.00 17.02
N ARG A 42 -2.18 13.92 16.32
CA ARG A 42 -3.54 13.67 15.83
C ARG A 42 -3.63 12.45 14.89
N VAL A 43 -2.62 12.25 14.03
CA VAL A 43 -2.58 11.07 13.15
C VAL A 43 -2.41 9.80 13.97
N ALA A 44 -1.48 9.77 14.93
CA ALA A 44 -1.27 8.62 15.81
C ALA A 44 -2.52 8.28 16.63
N ASP A 45 -3.14 9.28 17.24
CA ASP A 45 -4.38 9.10 18.03
C ASP A 45 -5.52 8.55 17.18
N ALA A 46 -5.69 9.05 15.97
CA ALA A 46 -6.74 8.61 15.07
C ALA A 46 -6.50 7.17 14.56
N LEU A 47 -5.25 6.78 14.32
CA LEU A 47 -4.88 5.42 13.96
C LEU A 47 -5.10 4.45 15.12
N ALA A 48 -4.65 4.82 16.33
CA ALA A 48 -4.88 4.03 17.55
C ALA A 48 -6.39 3.87 17.83
N GLY A 49 -7.16 4.94 17.68
CA GLY A 49 -8.63 4.91 17.81
C GLY A 49 -9.33 4.04 16.76
N ALA A 50 -8.70 3.79 15.62
CA ALA A 50 -9.17 2.86 14.58
C ALA A 50 -8.66 1.42 14.79
N GLY A 51 -7.95 1.13 15.90
CA GLY A 51 -7.45 -0.22 16.19
C GLY A 51 -6.11 -0.57 15.53
N VAL A 52 -5.41 0.42 14.97
CA VAL A 52 -4.06 0.20 14.42
C VAL A 52 -3.03 0.34 15.54
N ASP A 53 -2.10 -0.62 15.63
CA ASP A 53 -0.96 -0.51 16.53
C ASP A 53 0.02 0.57 16.04
N VAL A 54 0.21 1.60 16.85
CA VAL A 54 1.08 2.75 16.57
C VAL A 54 2.40 2.72 17.35
N SER A 55 2.68 1.63 18.06
CA SER A 55 3.88 1.49 18.91
C SER A 55 5.19 1.59 18.12
N ARG A 56 5.13 1.36 16.80
CA ARG A 56 6.27 1.42 15.86
C ARG A 56 6.33 2.74 15.07
N LEU A 57 5.46 3.71 15.39
CA LEU A 57 5.58 5.05 14.84
C LEU A 57 6.67 5.81 15.58
N CYS A 58 7.60 6.37 14.82
CA CYS A 58 8.62 7.28 15.33
C CYS A 58 8.13 8.73 15.25
N PHE A 59 8.61 9.58 16.14
CA PHE A 59 8.38 11.02 16.10
C PHE A 59 9.70 11.76 15.92
N THR A 60 9.66 12.90 15.21
CA THR A 60 10.84 13.74 15.02
C THR A 60 10.49 15.23 15.08
N SER A 61 11.32 16.00 15.79
CA SER A 61 11.27 17.46 15.77
C SER A 61 12.00 18.08 14.58
N ARG A 62 12.69 17.27 13.75
CA ARG A 62 13.51 17.73 12.63
C ARG A 62 12.71 18.13 11.41
N ALA A 63 11.47 17.66 11.30
CA ALA A 63 10.60 17.90 10.16
C ALA A 63 9.12 17.81 10.53
N PRO A 64 8.23 18.58 9.87
CA PRO A 64 6.82 18.56 10.16
C PRO A 64 6.14 17.29 9.60
N THR A 65 4.98 16.96 10.17
CA THR A 65 4.04 15.99 9.59
C THR A 65 3.56 16.50 8.23
N PRO A 66 3.50 15.65 7.18
CA PRO A 66 3.05 16.07 5.86
C PRO A 66 1.58 16.44 5.85
N LEU A 67 1.23 17.45 5.09
CA LEU A 67 -0.16 17.89 4.90
C LEU A 67 -0.52 17.87 3.41
N LEU A 68 -1.71 17.35 3.12
CA LEU A 68 -2.30 17.36 1.79
C LEU A 68 -3.63 18.12 1.83
N PHE A 69 -3.70 19.24 1.12
CA PHE A 69 -4.92 20.00 0.97
C PHE A 69 -5.61 19.59 -0.33
N ARG A 70 -6.83 19.09 -0.24
CA ARG A 70 -7.65 18.66 -1.38
C ARG A 70 -8.88 19.55 -1.51
N GLY A 71 -9.15 20.01 -2.73
CA GLY A 71 -10.32 20.84 -3.02
C GLY A 71 -10.65 20.82 -4.51
N GLY A 72 -11.68 21.55 -4.92
CA GLY A 72 -12.14 21.59 -6.30
C GLY A 72 -11.11 22.06 -7.35
N GLY A 73 -10.00 22.67 -6.91
CA GLY A 73 -8.88 23.08 -7.77
C GLY A 73 -7.68 22.11 -7.77
N GLY A 74 -7.82 20.92 -7.17
CA GLY A 74 -6.73 19.92 -7.13
C GLY A 74 -6.18 19.62 -5.73
N THR A 75 -4.98 19.08 -5.71
CA THR A 75 -4.24 18.73 -4.47
C THR A 75 -3.01 19.60 -4.33
N LEU A 76 -2.88 20.27 -3.18
CA LEU A 76 -1.64 20.92 -2.75
C LEU A 76 -0.95 20.04 -1.71
N ALA A 77 0.27 19.60 -2.02
CA ALA A 77 1.07 18.77 -1.13
C ALA A 77 2.11 19.62 -0.39
N CYS A 78 2.00 19.76 0.91
CA CYS A 78 3.02 20.31 1.81
C CYS A 78 3.81 19.14 2.38
N ARG A 79 4.72 18.56 1.57
CA ARG A 79 5.41 17.31 1.86
C ARG A 79 6.92 17.39 1.69
N ALA A 80 7.43 18.45 1.05
CA ALA A 80 8.86 18.60 0.88
C ALA A 80 9.56 18.62 2.25
N ARG A 81 10.52 17.72 2.45
CA ARG A 81 11.26 17.54 3.72
C ARG A 81 10.37 17.23 4.92
N SER A 82 9.27 16.52 4.73
CA SER A 82 8.39 16.08 5.82
C SER A 82 8.95 14.87 6.58
N ALA A 83 8.41 14.66 7.77
CA ALA A 83 8.90 13.66 8.72
C ALA A 83 8.94 12.24 8.14
N GLU A 84 7.92 11.82 7.40
CA GLU A 84 7.86 10.47 6.83
C GLU A 84 9.01 10.18 5.83
N LEU A 85 9.52 11.21 5.15
CA LEU A 85 10.63 11.03 4.22
C LEU A 85 11.99 10.87 4.92
N LEU A 86 12.07 11.23 6.20
CA LEU A 86 13.27 11.08 7.02
C LEU A 86 13.35 9.72 7.74
N TYR A 87 12.29 8.91 7.68
CA TYR A 87 12.30 7.56 8.26
C TYR A 87 13.41 6.72 7.62
N SER A 88 14.29 6.16 8.43
CA SER A 88 15.51 5.51 7.95
C SER A 88 15.56 4.01 8.34
N PRO A 89 16.44 3.22 7.69
CA PRO A 89 16.62 1.81 8.05
C PRO A 89 16.96 1.58 9.52
N GLU A 90 17.72 2.49 10.13
CA GLU A 90 18.12 2.39 11.55
C GLU A 90 16.92 2.52 12.49
N GLN A 91 15.90 3.29 12.10
CA GLN A 91 14.66 3.45 12.86
C GLN A 91 13.68 2.29 12.67
N LEU A 92 13.75 1.62 11.51
CA LEU A 92 12.89 0.49 11.19
C LEU A 92 13.15 -0.70 12.14
N GLY A 93 14.42 -1.02 12.42
CA GLY A 93 14.77 -2.26 13.11
C GLY A 93 14.41 -3.52 12.30
N THR A 94 14.53 -4.69 12.92
CA THR A 94 14.22 -5.98 12.27
C THR A 94 13.22 -6.82 13.06
N ASP A 95 12.91 -6.46 14.28
CA ASP A 95 12.05 -7.20 15.22
C ASP A 95 10.57 -7.26 14.79
N TRP A 96 10.14 -6.33 13.94
CA TRP A 96 8.78 -6.30 13.41
C TRP A 96 8.40 -7.55 12.60
N ALA A 97 9.39 -8.21 11.98
CA ALA A 97 9.14 -9.35 11.10
C ALA A 97 8.81 -10.63 11.86
N ALA A 98 9.14 -10.71 13.16
CA ALA A 98 8.91 -11.91 13.97
C ALA A 98 7.43 -12.29 14.10
N ASP A 99 6.55 -11.28 14.17
CA ASP A 99 5.11 -11.46 14.35
C ASP A 99 4.29 -11.01 13.13
N ALA A 100 4.95 -10.64 12.03
CA ALA A 100 4.29 -10.14 10.84
C ALA A 100 3.78 -11.28 9.95
N GLY A 101 2.48 -11.32 9.67
CA GLY A 101 1.88 -12.20 8.68
C GLY A 101 2.08 -11.67 7.25
N THR A 102 2.12 -10.36 7.05
CA THR A 102 2.32 -9.71 5.75
C THR A 102 2.92 -8.31 5.95
N LEU A 103 3.88 -7.95 5.10
CA LEU A 103 4.34 -6.57 4.93
C LEU A 103 3.57 -5.92 3.79
N ALA A 104 2.88 -4.80 4.04
CA ALA A 104 2.20 -4.05 2.99
C ALA A 104 2.80 -2.66 2.83
N PHE A 105 2.97 -2.18 1.60
CA PHE A 105 3.53 -0.86 1.32
C PHE A 105 2.92 -0.21 0.08
N SER A 106 3.19 1.09 -0.10
CA SER A 106 2.73 1.89 -1.25
C SER A 106 3.85 2.74 -1.85
N SER A 107 3.59 3.35 -3.01
CA SER A 107 4.62 4.10 -3.73
C SER A 107 4.98 5.47 -3.12
N ALA A 108 4.12 6.04 -2.28
CA ALA A 108 4.25 7.45 -1.86
C ALA A 108 5.61 7.80 -1.24
N CYS A 109 6.22 6.89 -0.50
CA CYS A 109 7.52 7.10 0.16
C CYS A 109 8.71 6.47 -0.59
N LEU A 110 8.51 6.02 -1.83
CA LEU A 110 9.58 5.50 -2.68
C LEU A 110 10.34 6.60 -3.46
N VAL A 111 9.96 7.87 -3.28
CA VAL A 111 10.78 9.00 -3.78
C VAL A 111 12.18 8.94 -3.19
N ASP A 112 13.15 9.55 -3.86
CA ASP A 112 14.54 9.58 -3.38
C ASP A 112 14.63 10.28 -2.02
N SER A 113 14.74 9.46 -0.97
CA SER A 113 14.71 9.89 0.44
C SER A 113 15.19 8.75 1.35
N PRO A 114 15.57 9.00 2.60
CA PRO A 114 15.85 7.96 3.59
C PRO A 114 14.75 6.91 3.69
N CYS A 115 13.48 7.29 3.57
CA CYS A 115 12.34 6.38 3.64
C CYS A 115 12.33 5.32 2.53
N ARG A 116 12.83 5.65 1.33
CA ARG A 116 13.01 4.65 0.26
C ARG A 116 13.98 3.55 0.67
N TYR A 117 15.06 3.88 1.35
CA TYR A 117 16.03 2.90 1.85
C TYR A 117 15.46 2.09 3.02
N ALA A 118 14.62 2.69 3.86
CA ALA A 118 13.87 1.95 4.88
C ALA A 118 12.92 0.92 4.24
N HIS A 119 12.25 1.26 3.12
CA HIS A 119 11.43 0.29 2.38
C HIS A 119 12.28 -0.86 1.83
N LEU A 120 13.45 -0.59 1.24
CA LEU A 120 14.34 -1.64 0.75
C LEU A 120 14.80 -2.55 1.89
N ALA A 121 15.19 -1.98 3.04
CA ALA A 121 15.56 -2.76 4.22
C ALA A 121 14.38 -3.60 4.77
N ALA A 122 13.16 -3.06 4.75
CA ALA A 122 11.96 -3.80 5.13
C ALA A 122 11.70 -4.98 4.18
N LEU A 123 11.84 -4.78 2.87
CA LEU A 123 11.66 -5.82 1.86
C LEU A 123 12.72 -6.92 1.97
N ASP A 124 13.97 -6.56 2.24
CA ASP A 124 15.04 -7.52 2.51
C ASP A 124 14.75 -8.34 3.78
N THR A 125 14.34 -7.67 4.87
CA THR A 125 13.96 -8.35 6.12
C THR A 125 12.75 -9.27 5.91
N ALA A 126 11.74 -8.84 5.17
CA ALA A 126 10.56 -9.66 4.83
C ALA A 126 10.96 -10.93 4.08
N ARG A 127 11.81 -10.78 3.04
CA ARG A 127 12.32 -11.90 2.26
C ARG A 127 13.07 -12.90 3.14
N ASP A 128 14.00 -12.42 3.97
CA ASP A 128 14.86 -13.26 4.82
C ASP A 128 14.05 -13.98 5.91
N SER A 129 12.96 -13.36 6.37
CA SER A 129 12.02 -13.93 7.36
C SER A 129 10.87 -14.73 6.72
N GLY A 130 10.75 -14.75 5.40
CA GLY A 130 9.65 -15.41 4.69
C GLY A 130 8.29 -14.74 4.86
N VAL A 131 8.27 -13.45 5.22
CA VAL A 131 7.06 -12.64 5.34
C VAL A 131 6.59 -12.23 3.95
N PRO A 132 5.36 -12.56 3.55
CA PRO A 132 4.79 -12.14 2.27
C PRO A 132 4.69 -10.63 2.13
N VAL A 133 4.81 -10.15 0.90
CA VAL A 133 4.79 -8.72 0.58
C VAL A 133 3.56 -8.37 -0.25
N CYS A 134 2.75 -7.43 0.23
CA CYS A 134 1.65 -6.82 -0.52
C CYS A 134 2.05 -5.43 -0.99
N PHE A 135 1.98 -5.19 -2.28
CA PHE A 135 2.21 -3.87 -2.87
C PHE A 135 0.90 -3.28 -3.39
N VAL A 136 0.56 -2.11 -2.87
CA VAL A 136 -0.55 -1.28 -3.36
C VAL A 136 0.08 0.01 -3.89
N PRO A 137 0.37 0.13 -5.19
CA PRO A 137 1.09 1.28 -5.74
C PRO A 137 0.49 2.61 -5.34
N SER A 138 -0.83 2.76 -5.43
CA SER A 138 -1.56 3.96 -5.03
C SER A 138 -0.90 5.22 -5.59
N LEU A 139 -0.76 5.24 -6.92
CA LEU A 139 0.01 6.24 -7.65
C LEU A 139 -0.57 7.64 -7.46
N ARG A 140 0.28 8.57 -7.09
CA ARG A 140 -0.06 9.99 -6.91
C ARG A 140 1.00 10.85 -7.62
N PRO A 141 0.86 11.10 -8.93
CA PRO A 141 1.85 11.85 -9.70
C PRO A 141 2.22 13.20 -9.07
N ALA A 142 1.26 13.87 -8.42
CA ALA A 142 1.49 15.14 -7.72
C ALA A 142 2.50 15.06 -6.54
N LEU A 143 2.85 13.86 -6.08
CA LEU A 143 3.85 13.66 -5.02
C LEU A 143 5.25 13.36 -5.56
N TRP A 144 5.42 13.35 -6.87
CA TRP A 144 6.65 12.94 -7.55
C TRP A 144 7.24 14.09 -8.36
N PRO A 145 8.57 14.10 -8.59
CA PRO A 145 9.22 15.07 -9.46
C PRO A 145 8.74 15.00 -10.92
N GLY A 146 8.22 13.85 -11.35
CA GLY A 146 7.69 13.63 -12.68
C GLY A 146 7.21 12.20 -12.86
N GLU A 147 6.33 12.00 -13.83
CA GLU A 147 5.68 10.71 -14.12
C GLU A 147 6.69 9.63 -14.53
N LYS A 148 7.70 9.99 -15.32
CA LYS A 148 8.78 9.07 -15.71
C LYS A 148 9.49 8.51 -14.48
N THR A 149 9.89 9.38 -13.53
CA THR A 149 10.57 8.97 -12.29
C THR A 149 9.67 8.09 -11.44
N LEU A 150 8.38 8.45 -11.33
CA LEU A 150 7.37 7.64 -10.65
C LEU A 150 7.32 6.22 -11.25
N ARG A 151 7.10 6.14 -12.57
CA ARG A 151 6.97 4.87 -13.29
C ARG A 151 8.22 4.00 -13.14
N GLU A 152 9.40 4.55 -13.43
CA GLU A 152 10.67 3.83 -13.34
C GLU A 152 10.95 3.31 -11.92
N THR A 153 10.66 4.14 -10.91
CA THR A 153 10.84 3.73 -9.51
C THR A 153 9.86 2.61 -9.13
N VAL A 154 8.57 2.77 -9.41
CA VAL A 154 7.57 1.77 -9.05
C VAL A 154 7.84 0.44 -9.74
N LEU A 155 8.25 0.44 -11.00
CA LEU A 155 8.63 -0.78 -11.73
C LEU A 155 9.81 -1.53 -11.08
N GLN A 156 10.74 -0.82 -10.40
CA GLN A 156 11.83 -1.46 -9.66
C GLN A 156 11.35 -2.18 -8.39
N PHE A 157 10.20 -1.78 -7.82
CA PHE A 157 9.64 -2.38 -6.61
C PHE A 157 8.62 -3.48 -6.90
N LEU A 158 8.08 -3.57 -8.12
CA LEU A 158 7.14 -4.64 -8.49
C LEU A 158 7.69 -6.07 -8.24
N PRO A 159 8.98 -6.37 -8.50
CA PRO A 159 9.52 -7.72 -8.27
C PRO A 159 9.51 -8.19 -6.82
N PHE A 160 9.33 -7.29 -5.86
CA PHE A 160 9.25 -7.66 -4.45
C PHE A 160 7.84 -8.08 -4.01
N ALA A 161 6.82 -7.84 -4.83
CA ALA A 161 5.44 -8.10 -4.46
C ALA A 161 5.05 -9.58 -4.67
N ASP A 162 4.47 -10.18 -3.63
CA ASP A 162 3.75 -11.45 -3.72
C ASP A 162 2.27 -11.21 -4.06
N VAL A 163 1.69 -10.14 -3.51
CA VAL A 163 0.34 -9.66 -3.78
C VAL A 163 0.41 -8.25 -4.34
N LEU A 164 -0.28 -8.01 -5.46
CA LEU A 164 -0.35 -6.71 -6.11
C LEU A 164 -1.80 -6.28 -6.24
N VAL A 165 -2.13 -5.07 -5.77
CA VAL A 165 -3.48 -4.51 -5.92
C VAL A 165 -3.37 -3.13 -6.55
N LEU A 166 -4.00 -2.93 -7.70
CA LEU A 166 -3.91 -1.68 -8.47
C LEU A 166 -5.22 -1.37 -9.18
N THR A 167 -5.34 -0.16 -9.69
CA THR A 167 -6.41 0.27 -10.58
C THR A 167 -6.03 0.08 -12.04
N GLU A 168 -7.03 0.15 -12.93
CA GLU A 168 -6.82 0.12 -14.39
C GLU A 168 -5.93 1.26 -14.87
N ASP A 169 -6.12 2.49 -14.33
CA ASP A 169 -5.31 3.65 -14.67
C ASP A 169 -3.85 3.49 -14.20
N GLU A 170 -3.64 2.88 -13.03
CA GLU A 170 -2.30 2.57 -12.52
C GLU A 170 -1.60 1.51 -13.38
N MET A 171 -2.35 0.52 -13.82
CA MET A 171 -1.82 -0.49 -14.73
C MET A 171 -1.42 0.13 -16.07
N GLU A 172 -2.26 0.98 -16.65
CA GLU A 172 -1.94 1.70 -17.90
C GLU A 172 -0.67 2.53 -17.73
N LEU A 173 -0.55 3.30 -16.65
CA LEU A 173 0.61 4.12 -16.39
C LEU A 173 1.90 3.28 -16.22
N LEU A 174 1.82 2.14 -15.56
CA LEU A 174 2.99 1.30 -15.28
C LEU A 174 3.40 0.43 -16.49
N LEU A 175 2.44 -0.16 -17.17
CA LEU A 175 2.67 -1.21 -18.18
C LEU A 175 2.38 -0.76 -19.60
N ASP A 176 1.94 0.50 -19.78
CA ASP A 176 1.59 1.08 -21.08
C ASP A 176 0.54 0.23 -21.85
N THR A 177 -0.42 -0.33 -21.11
CA THR A 177 -1.49 -1.15 -21.67
C THR A 177 -2.76 -1.10 -20.81
N ARG A 178 -3.91 -1.05 -21.48
CA ARG A 178 -5.23 -1.31 -20.87
C ARG A 178 -5.68 -2.75 -21.06
N ALA A 179 -4.95 -3.54 -21.80
CA ALA A 179 -5.22 -4.96 -21.95
C ALA A 179 -4.78 -5.69 -20.66
N TYR A 180 -5.61 -5.61 -19.62
CA TYR A 180 -5.30 -6.12 -18.28
C TYR A 180 -4.88 -7.59 -18.28
N GLN A 181 -5.46 -8.41 -19.15
CA GLN A 181 -5.07 -9.82 -19.28
C GLN A 181 -3.60 -9.96 -19.67
N VAL A 182 -3.12 -9.14 -20.60
CA VAL A 182 -1.72 -9.17 -21.05
C VAL A 182 -0.80 -8.58 -19.99
N GLY A 183 -1.17 -7.42 -19.43
CA GLY A 183 -0.38 -6.74 -18.41
C GLY A 183 -0.21 -7.58 -17.15
N LEU A 184 -1.30 -8.07 -16.57
CA LEU A 184 -1.29 -8.89 -15.36
C LEU A 184 -0.60 -10.24 -15.59
N PHE A 185 -0.76 -10.85 -16.76
CA PHE A 185 -0.06 -12.09 -17.09
C PHE A 185 1.46 -11.91 -17.10
N SER A 186 1.97 -10.78 -17.55
CA SER A 186 3.41 -10.48 -17.49
C SER A 186 3.91 -10.37 -16.05
N LEU A 187 3.13 -9.74 -15.15
CA LEU A 187 3.46 -9.61 -13.72
C LEU A 187 3.41 -10.95 -13.00
N LEU A 188 2.40 -11.77 -13.27
CA LEU A 188 2.25 -13.10 -12.68
C LEU A 188 3.33 -14.11 -13.12
N ARG A 189 4.05 -13.85 -14.21
CA ARG A 189 5.24 -14.64 -14.59
C ARG A 189 6.44 -14.39 -13.67
N GLY A 190 6.48 -13.25 -12.98
CA GLY A 190 7.49 -12.89 -11.99
C GLY A 190 7.24 -13.53 -10.62
N HIS A 191 7.37 -12.73 -9.57
CA HIS A 191 7.16 -13.17 -8.18
C HIS A 191 5.71 -13.03 -7.70
N VAL A 192 4.87 -12.25 -8.40
CA VAL A 192 3.49 -12.01 -7.99
C VAL A 192 2.68 -13.31 -8.02
N HIS A 193 2.08 -13.66 -6.89
CA HIS A 193 1.23 -14.85 -6.72
C HIS A 193 -0.25 -14.52 -6.95
N LEU A 194 -0.66 -13.30 -6.57
CA LEU A 194 -2.02 -12.79 -6.68
C LEU A 194 -1.97 -11.34 -7.16
N ALA A 195 -2.65 -11.02 -8.25
CA ALA A 195 -2.88 -9.66 -8.68
C ALA A 195 -4.38 -9.34 -8.66
N ALA A 196 -4.79 -8.25 -8.04
CA ALA A 196 -6.14 -7.73 -8.09
C ALA A 196 -6.17 -6.39 -8.83
N LEU A 197 -7.17 -6.22 -9.68
CA LEU A 197 -7.35 -5.04 -10.53
C LEU A 197 -8.75 -4.47 -10.34
N GLU A 198 -8.83 -3.24 -9.86
CA GLU A 198 -10.07 -2.47 -9.83
C GLU A 198 -10.28 -1.78 -11.17
N THR A 199 -11.45 -1.99 -11.75
CA THR A 199 -11.88 -1.44 -13.03
C THR A 199 -13.25 -0.80 -12.93
N ALA A 200 -13.69 -0.09 -13.96
CA ALA A 200 -15.03 0.46 -14.03
C ALA A 200 -16.15 -0.61 -14.00
N GLU A 201 -15.87 -1.85 -14.41
CA GLU A 201 -16.85 -2.94 -14.46
C GLU A 201 -16.92 -3.75 -13.17
N GLY A 202 -15.87 -3.68 -12.34
CA GLY A 202 -15.74 -4.47 -11.12
C GLY A 202 -14.29 -4.77 -10.77
N VAL A 203 -14.09 -5.76 -9.93
CA VAL A 203 -12.75 -6.19 -9.50
C VAL A 203 -12.41 -7.54 -10.12
N TYR A 204 -11.25 -7.62 -10.72
CA TYR A 204 -10.65 -8.88 -11.18
C TYR A 204 -9.55 -9.31 -10.22
N ALA A 205 -9.43 -10.60 -9.95
CA ALA A 205 -8.26 -11.19 -9.32
C ALA A 205 -7.70 -12.31 -10.20
N PHE A 206 -6.38 -12.35 -10.31
CA PHE A 206 -5.66 -13.30 -11.14
C PHE A 206 -4.55 -13.97 -10.34
N THR A 207 -4.42 -15.28 -10.57
CA THR A 207 -3.24 -16.07 -10.23
C THR A 207 -2.68 -16.67 -11.51
N ARG A 208 -1.61 -17.46 -11.43
CA ARG A 208 -1.09 -18.19 -12.60
C ARG A 208 -2.05 -19.25 -13.12
N ALA A 209 -2.92 -19.79 -12.28
CA ALA A 209 -3.79 -20.93 -12.61
C ALA A 209 -5.22 -20.53 -12.93
N SER A 210 -5.69 -19.42 -12.38
CA SER A 210 -7.12 -19.09 -12.40
C SER A 210 -7.36 -17.58 -12.24
N HIS A 211 -8.60 -17.19 -12.48
CA HIS A 211 -9.06 -15.82 -12.24
C HIS A 211 -10.46 -15.84 -11.62
N ALA A 212 -10.81 -14.74 -10.97
CA ALA A 212 -12.15 -14.46 -10.45
C ALA A 212 -12.55 -13.04 -10.84
N PHE A 213 -13.87 -12.78 -10.91
CA PHE A 213 -14.43 -11.47 -11.20
C PHE A 213 -15.63 -11.20 -10.30
N TRP A 214 -15.65 -10.01 -9.72
CA TRP A 214 -16.76 -9.49 -8.91
C TRP A 214 -17.37 -8.29 -9.64
N PRO A 215 -18.46 -8.50 -10.39
CA PRO A 215 -19.08 -7.42 -11.17
C PRO A 215 -19.69 -6.37 -10.24
N GLY A 216 -19.47 -5.10 -10.59
CA GLY A 216 -20.00 -3.96 -9.83
C GLY A 216 -19.35 -3.72 -8.46
N LEU A 217 -18.37 -4.53 -8.05
CA LEU A 217 -17.58 -4.25 -6.86
C LEU A 217 -16.61 -3.11 -7.19
N SER A 218 -16.67 -2.03 -6.42
CA SER A 218 -15.70 -0.93 -6.48
C SER A 218 -15.32 -0.53 -5.07
N ALA A 219 -14.05 -0.45 -4.82
CA ALA A 219 -13.49 0.04 -3.57
C ALA A 219 -12.05 0.53 -3.79
N PRO A 220 -11.55 1.47 -2.97
CA PRO A 220 -10.16 1.88 -3.05
C PRO A 220 -9.21 0.68 -2.99
N PRO A 221 -8.07 0.70 -3.72
CA PRO A 221 -7.11 -0.40 -3.73
C PRO A 221 -6.65 -0.82 -2.33
N GLU A 222 -6.54 0.14 -1.40
CA GLU A 222 -6.18 -0.12 -0.01
C GLU A 222 -7.22 -0.97 0.72
N GLU A 223 -8.51 -0.73 0.48
CA GLU A 223 -9.60 -1.54 1.04
C GLU A 223 -9.66 -2.93 0.40
N LEU A 224 -9.47 -3.02 -0.92
CA LEU A 224 -9.41 -4.29 -1.62
C LEU A 224 -8.25 -5.15 -1.10
N ALA A 225 -7.07 -4.54 -0.94
CA ALA A 225 -5.91 -5.21 -0.36
C ALA A 225 -6.20 -5.71 1.06
N ALA A 226 -6.79 -4.86 1.91
CA ALA A 226 -7.15 -5.24 3.27
C ALA A 226 -8.11 -6.42 3.31
N ARG A 227 -9.15 -6.44 2.46
CA ARG A 227 -10.12 -7.55 2.37
C ARG A 227 -9.44 -8.84 1.91
N LEU A 228 -8.63 -8.78 0.85
CA LEU A 228 -7.89 -9.93 0.34
C LEU A 228 -6.96 -10.52 1.40
N LEU A 229 -6.12 -9.69 2.03
CA LEU A 229 -5.20 -10.13 3.06
C LEU A 229 -5.94 -10.73 4.27
N PHE A 230 -7.01 -10.06 4.73
CA PHE A 230 -7.81 -10.55 5.85
C PHE A 230 -8.44 -11.92 5.55
N ARG A 231 -8.95 -12.13 4.34
CA ARG A 231 -9.51 -13.42 3.93
C ARG A 231 -8.47 -14.53 3.80
N LEU A 232 -7.29 -14.18 3.28
CA LEU A 232 -6.17 -15.12 3.19
C LEU A 232 -5.72 -15.58 4.58
N ASP A 233 -5.60 -14.64 5.53
CA ASP A 233 -5.28 -14.95 6.93
C ASP A 233 -6.37 -15.78 7.60
N ALA A 234 -7.64 -15.37 7.48
CA ALA A 234 -8.78 -16.06 8.12
C ALA A 234 -8.96 -17.51 7.61
N GLN A 235 -8.56 -17.79 6.38
CA GLN A 235 -8.66 -19.12 5.77
C GLN A 235 -7.34 -19.92 5.85
N ASP A 236 -6.31 -19.37 6.48
CA ASP A 236 -4.96 -19.96 6.55
C ASP A 236 -4.45 -20.41 5.17
N ILE A 237 -4.63 -19.55 4.16
CA ILE A 237 -4.22 -19.84 2.78
C ILE A 237 -2.82 -19.28 2.55
N PRO A 238 -1.77 -20.11 2.50
CA PRO A 238 -0.45 -19.68 2.12
C PRO A 238 -0.45 -19.17 0.68
N LEU A 239 0.16 -18.02 0.41
CA LEU A 239 0.18 -17.41 -0.93
C LEU A 239 0.70 -18.37 -2.02
N LYS A 240 1.66 -19.24 -1.70
CA LYS A 240 2.17 -20.27 -2.61
C LYS A 240 1.09 -21.24 -3.09
N LYS A 241 0.04 -21.47 -2.29
CA LYS A 241 -1.10 -22.32 -2.70
C LYS A 241 -2.01 -21.60 -3.70
N LEU A 242 -2.05 -20.26 -3.70
CA LEU A 242 -2.86 -19.49 -4.65
C LEU A 242 -2.46 -19.75 -6.10
N MET A 243 -1.20 -20.05 -6.37
CA MET A 243 -0.74 -20.39 -7.73
C MET A 243 -1.43 -21.62 -8.35
N LYS A 244 -2.11 -22.43 -7.52
CA LYS A 244 -2.81 -23.66 -7.92
C LYS A 244 -4.29 -23.64 -7.54
N CYS A 245 -4.81 -22.53 -7.01
CA CYS A 245 -6.21 -22.45 -6.59
C CYS A 245 -7.15 -22.41 -7.81
N SER A 246 -8.37 -22.89 -7.62
CA SER A 246 -9.43 -22.78 -8.62
C SER A 246 -10.08 -21.40 -8.61
N SER A 247 -10.77 -21.04 -9.71
CA SER A 247 -11.56 -19.81 -9.77
C SER A 247 -12.61 -19.74 -8.67
N ALA A 248 -13.23 -20.87 -8.30
CA ALA A 248 -14.18 -20.93 -7.21
C ALA A 248 -13.55 -20.57 -5.85
N ALA A 249 -12.31 -21.03 -5.59
CA ALA A 249 -11.58 -20.67 -4.38
C ALA A 249 -11.19 -19.20 -4.37
N LEU A 250 -10.77 -18.63 -5.51
CA LEU A 250 -10.51 -17.19 -5.63
C LEU A 250 -11.77 -16.35 -5.37
N GLN A 251 -12.93 -16.82 -5.85
CA GLN A 251 -14.22 -16.12 -5.70
C GLN A 251 -14.61 -15.90 -4.23
N THR A 252 -14.04 -16.65 -3.29
CA THR A 252 -14.33 -16.51 -1.85
C THR A 252 -13.49 -15.42 -1.15
N LEU A 253 -12.54 -14.79 -1.86
CA LEU A 253 -11.62 -13.82 -1.26
C LEU A 253 -12.18 -12.39 -1.13
N LEU A 254 -13.22 -12.02 -1.88
CA LEU A 254 -13.85 -10.68 -1.82
C LEU A 254 -15.37 -10.75 -1.66
#